data_0e52f6309a0a4940def6e7bb5b44863a
#
_entry.id   0e52f6309a0a4940def6e7bb5b44863a
#
_cell.length_a   1.000
_cell.length_b   1.000
_cell.length_c   1.000
_cell.angle_alpha   90.00
_cell.angle_beta   90.00
_cell.angle_gamma   90.00
#
_symmetry.space_group_name_H-M   'P 1'
#
loop_
_entity.id
_entity.type
_entity.pdbx_description
1 polymer ?
#
loop_
_entity_poly.entity_id
_entity_poly.type
_entity_poly.pdbx_seq_one_letter_code
_entity_poly.pdbx_strand_id
1 'polypeptide(L)'
;GWVAIGKGAKANTFMNTSGSSTAVGYDAIAEGQYSSAIGSKTHAIGGASMAFGVSAISEGDRSIALGASSYSLGQYSMALGRYSKALGKLSIAMGDSSKAEGANAIALGNATKATEIMSIALGDTANASKAYSMALGASSVASEENAIALGRSSVASGTDSLAFGRQSLASAANAIAI
;
A
#
# COMPACT_ATOMS: atom_id res chain seq x y z
N GLY A 1 -23.74 13.26 12.32
CA GLY A 1 -24.78 12.75 11.41
C GLY A 1 -24.26 11.63 10.51
N TRP A 2 -25.15 10.74 10.07
CA TRP A 2 -24.83 9.61 9.19
C TRP A 2 -25.53 9.78 7.85
N VAL A 3 -24.83 9.41 6.78
CA VAL A 3 -25.39 9.44 5.41
C VAL A 3 -25.26 8.04 4.82
N ALA A 4 -26.38 7.40 4.47
CA ALA A 4 -26.42 6.13 3.78
C ALA A 4 -27.28 6.23 2.53
N ILE A 5 -26.70 6.08 1.34
CA ILE A 5 -27.37 6.20 0.06
C ILE A 5 -27.08 4.97 -0.81
N GLY A 6 -28.10 4.20 -1.14
CA GLY A 6 -28.00 3.00 -1.98
C GLY A 6 -28.63 1.78 -1.33
N LYS A 7 -28.95 0.77 -2.14
CA LYS A 7 -29.52 -0.48 -1.64
C LYS A 7 -28.48 -1.18 -0.75
N GLY A 8 -28.82 -1.49 0.50
CA GLY A 8 -27.94 -2.14 1.46
C GLY A 8 -26.85 -1.24 2.05
N ALA A 9 -26.79 0.05 1.70
CA ALA A 9 -25.82 0.97 2.28
C ALA A 9 -26.00 1.13 3.78
N LYS A 10 -24.90 1.10 4.54
CA LYS A 10 -24.89 1.21 6.00
C LYS A 10 -23.85 2.23 6.44
N ALA A 11 -24.31 3.32 7.03
CA ALA A 11 -23.47 4.30 7.73
C ALA A 11 -23.75 4.13 9.22
N ASN A 12 -22.85 3.50 9.95
CA ASN A 12 -23.05 3.17 11.35
C ASN A 12 -21.71 3.13 12.06
N THR A 13 -21.59 3.87 13.14
CA THR A 13 -20.40 3.81 13.98
C THR A 13 -20.54 2.71 15.00
N PHE A 14 -19.53 1.88 15.14
CA PHE A 14 -19.43 0.94 16.24
C PHE A 14 -19.57 1.70 17.57
N MET A 15 -20.46 1.21 18.46
CA MET A 15 -20.63 1.68 19.83
C MET A 15 -21.22 3.07 20.06
N ASN A 16 -22.24 3.50 19.33
CA ASN A 16 -23.04 4.66 19.73
C ASN A 16 -22.22 5.93 20.12
N THR A 17 -21.05 6.11 19.56
CA THR A 17 -20.20 7.25 19.82
C THR A 17 -20.51 8.41 18.85
N SER A 18 -20.25 9.62 19.30
CA SER A 18 -20.49 10.87 18.56
C SER A 18 -19.61 10.94 17.32
N GLY A 19 -20.01 10.36 16.20
CA GLY A 19 -19.28 10.43 14.95
C GLY A 19 -20.21 10.51 13.75
N SER A 20 -19.67 10.99 12.64
CA SER A 20 -20.36 11.02 11.35
C SER A 20 -19.69 10.04 10.42
N SER A 21 -20.45 9.22 9.74
CA SER A 21 -19.93 8.36 8.66
C SER A 21 -20.78 8.49 7.41
N THR A 22 -20.18 8.20 6.26
CA THR A 22 -20.85 8.31 4.96
C THR A 22 -20.68 7.02 4.17
N ALA A 23 -21.80 6.40 3.78
CA ALA A 23 -21.84 5.21 2.93
C ALA A 23 -22.68 5.50 1.68
N VAL A 24 -22.08 5.46 0.50
CA VAL A 24 -22.76 5.73 -0.76
C VAL A 24 -22.46 4.63 -1.78
N GLY A 25 -23.46 3.85 -2.14
CA GLY A 25 -23.34 2.78 -3.14
C GLY A 25 -24.09 1.51 -2.72
N TYR A 26 -24.13 0.55 -3.63
CA TYR A 26 -24.72 -0.76 -3.36
C TYR A 26 -23.87 -1.53 -2.33
N ASP A 27 -24.49 -1.94 -1.22
CA ASP A 27 -23.81 -2.61 -0.10
C ASP A 27 -22.55 -1.88 0.40
N ALA A 28 -22.52 -0.55 0.33
CA ALA A 28 -21.46 0.26 0.91
C ALA A 28 -21.58 0.29 2.44
N ILE A 29 -20.49 0.08 3.17
CA ILE A 29 -20.50 0.01 4.64
C ILE A 29 -19.43 0.96 5.20
N ALA A 30 -19.84 1.92 6.04
CA ALA A 30 -18.96 2.83 6.77
C ALA A 30 -19.15 2.62 8.28
N GLU A 31 -18.27 1.86 8.92
CA GLU A 31 -18.35 1.46 10.32
C GLU A 31 -17.53 2.38 11.25
N GLY A 32 -16.40 2.85 10.78
CA GLY A 32 -15.52 3.69 11.58
C GLY A 32 -16.11 5.06 11.87
N GLN A 33 -15.77 5.64 13.01
CA GLN A 33 -16.08 7.03 13.33
C GLN A 33 -15.44 7.96 12.29
N TYR A 34 -16.20 8.88 11.69
CA TYR A 34 -15.78 9.77 10.60
C TYR A 34 -15.31 9.05 9.32
N SER A 35 -15.69 7.80 9.13
CA SER A 35 -15.31 7.03 7.95
C SER A 35 -16.18 7.35 6.72
N SER A 36 -15.63 7.08 5.53
CA SER A 36 -16.34 7.28 4.26
C SER A 36 -16.15 6.06 3.35
N ALA A 37 -17.26 5.43 2.95
CA ALA A 37 -17.29 4.31 2.02
C ALA A 37 -18.11 4.70 0.79
N ILE A 38 -17.45 4.87 -0.37
CA ILE A 38 -18.12 5.31 -1.61
C ILE A 38 -17.83 4.34 -2.75
N GLY A 39 -18.86 3.68 -3.24
CA GLY A 39 -18.80 2.69 -4.29
C GLY A 39 -19.54 1.40 -3.94
N SER A 40 -19.61 0.47 -4.88
CA SER A 40 -20.27 -0.81 -4.66
C SER A 40 -19.43 -1.72 -3.78
N LYS A 41 -20.00 -2.27 -2.71
CA LYS A 41 -19.37 -3.20 -1.77
C LYS A 41 -18.09 -2.64 -1.11
N THR A 42 -18.02 -1.33 -0.95
CA THR A 42 -16.91 -0.69 -0.23
C THR A 42 -17.07 -0.85 1.28
N HIS A 43 -15.94 -0.92 1.98
CA HIS A 43 -15.96 -1.08 3.44
C HIS A 43 -14.91 -0.18 4.10
N ALA A 44 -15.34 0.82 4.85
CA ALA A 44 -14.50 1.72 5.64
C ALA A 44 -14.69 1.41 7.13
N ILE A 45 -13.73 0.69 7.74
CA ILE A 45 -13.82 0.11 9.07
C ILE A 45 -13.10 0.98 10.11
N GLY A 46 -11.89 1.44 9.80
CA GLY A 46 -11.09 2.23 10.72
C GLY A 46 -11.67 3.62 11.00
N GLY A 47 -11.33 4.21 12.14
CA GLY A 47 -11.69 5.60 12.47
C GLY A 47 -11.08 6.56 11.45
N ALA A 48 -11.88 7.48 10.92
CA ALA A 48 -11.50 8.43 9.86
C ALA A 48 -10.90 7.77 8.61
N SER A 49 -11.26 6.50 8.35
CA SER A 49 -10.82 5.77 7.16
C SER A 49 -11.65 6.13 5.92
N MET A 50 -11.06 5.96 4.75
CA MET A 50 -11.72 6.24 3.46
C MET A 50 -11.57 5.05 2.52
N ALA A 51 -12.69 4.54 2.00
CA ALA A 51 -12.73 3.49 1.00
C ALA A 51 -13.52 3.96 -0.23
N PHE A 52 -12.86 4.09 -1.37
CA PHE A 52 -13.47 4.56 -2.62
C PHE A 52 -13.19 3.59 -3.77
N GLY A 53 -14.24 3.11 -4.42
CA GLY A 53 -14.15 2.21 -5.57
C GLY A 53 -15.04 0.99 -5.40
N VAL A 54 -14.91 0.02 -6.28
CA VAL A 54 -15.65 -1.24 -6.17
C VAL A 54 -14.87 -2.19 -5.26
N SER A 55 -15.49 -2.68 -4.19
CA SER A 55 -14.89 -3.60 -3.22
C SER A 55 -13.58 -3.06 -2.60
N ALA A 56 -13.44 -1.75 -2.47
CA ALA A 56 -12.33 -1.14 -1.75
C ALA A 56 -12.53 -1.33 -0.23
N ILE A 57 -11.48 -1.66 0.50
CA ILE A 57 -11.52 -1.90 1.95
C ILE A 57 -10.44 -1.07 2.65
N SER A 58 -10.84 -0.32 3.68
CA SER A 58 -9.96 0.50 4.51
C SER A 58 -10.19 0.17 5.98
N GLU A 59 -9.30 -0.65 6.56
CA GLU A 59 -9.43 -1.16 7.93
C GLU A 59 -8.63 -0.35 8.95
N GLY A 60 -7.48 0.16 8.56
CA GLY A 60 -6.64 0.93 9.48
C GLY A 60 -7.26 2.28 9.86
N ASP A 61 -7.02 2.75 11.08
CA ASP A 61 -7.38 4.10 11.46
C ASP A 61 -6.68 5.12 10.56
N ARG A 62 -7.43 6.09 10.04
CA ARG A 62 -6.95 7.13 9.12
C ARG A 62 -6.28 6.57 7.88
N SER A 63 -6.68 5.37 7.46
CA SER A 63 -6.20 4.76 6.23
C SER A 63 -7.04 5.15 5.02
N ILE A 64 -6.46 5.00 3.83
CA ILE A 64 -7.12 5.32 2.56
C ILE A 64 -6.98 4.15 1.61
N ALA A 65 -8.09 3.65 1.09
CA ALA A 65 -8.16 2.67 0.01
C ALA A 65 -8.90 3.26 -1.17
N LEU A 66 -8.20 3.57 -2.26
CA LEU A 66 -8.78 4.19 -3.46
C LEU A 66 -8.47 3.36 -4.70
N GLY A 67 -9.50 2.74 -5.25
CA GLY A 67 -9.42 1.88 -6.44
C GLY A 67 -10.21 0.60 -6.29
N ALA A 68 -10.46 -0.09 -7.38
CA ALA A 68 -11.17 -1.36 -7.34
C ALA A 68 -10.35 -2.42 -6.60
N SER A 69 -10.94 -3.05 -5.59
CA SER A 69 -10.31 -4.07 -4.74
C SER A 69 -9.01 -3.60 -4.07
N SER A 70 -8.87 -2.31 -3.84
CA SER A 70 -7.77 -1.76 -3.04
C SER A 70 -7.96 -2.11 -1.56
N TYR A 71 -6.86 -2.34 -0.85
CA TYR A 71 -6.89 -2.75 0.55
C TYR A 71 -5.86 -2.02 1.40
N SER A 72 -6.32 -1.27 2.40
CA SER A 72 -5.48 -0.50 3.31
C SER A 72 -5.72 -0.95 4.74
N LEU A 73 -4.80 -1.75 5.29
CA LEU A 73 -4.89 -2.36 6.61
C LEU A 73 -4.14 -1.58 7.68
N GLY A 74 -2.97 -1.07 7.35
CA GLY A 74 -2.11 -0.38 8.31
C GLY A 74 -2.71 0.94 8.79
N GLN A 75 -2.49 1.30 10.05
CA GLN A 75 -2.83 2.62 10.56
C GLN A 75 -2.08 3.69 9.76
N TYR A 76 -2.75 4.74 9.28
CA TYR A 76 -2.23 5.79 8.41
C TYR A 76 -1.69 5.28 7.06
N SER A 77 -2.08 4.11 6.60
CA SER A 77 -1.63 3.56 5.32
C SER A 77 -2.46 4.08 4.14
N MET A 78 -1.89 4.02 2.93
CA MET A 78 -2.54 4.45 1.70
C MET A 78 -2.39 3.40 0.60
N ALA A 79 -3.49 2.87 0.11
CA ALA A 79 -3.56 1.95 -1.02
C ALA A 79 -4.28 2.64 -2.19
N LEU A 80 -3.55 3.06 -3.21
CA LEU A 80 -4.06 3.81 -4.37
C LEU A 80 -3.84 3.03 -5.67
N GLY A 81 -4.90 2.51 -6.25
CA GLY A 81 -4.87 1.74 -7.49
C GLY A 81 -5.66 0.43 -7.38
N ARG A 82 -5.92 -0.18 -8.52
CA ARG A 82 -6.63 -1.45 -8.57
C ARG A 82 -5.76 -2.56 -7.94
N TYR A 83 -6.34 -3.35 -7.04
CA TYR A 83 -5.65 -4.43 -6.31
C TYR A 83 -4.45 -3.98 -5.47
N SER A 84 -4.25 -2.68 -5.25
CA SER A 84 -3.18 -2.18 -4.40
C SER A 84 -3.37 -2.60 -2.94
N LYS A 85 -2.28 -2.88 -2.22
CA LYS A 85 -2.32 -3.31 -0.81
C LYS A 85 -1.30 -2.56 0.03
N ALA A 86 -1.78 -1.81 1.02
CA ALA A 86 -0.95 -1.13 2.02
C ALA A 86 -1.22 -1.77 3.40
N LEU A 87 -0.36 -2.71 3.78
CA LEU A 87 -0.58 -3.55 4.96
C LEU A 87 0.16 -3.04 6.20
N GLY A 88 1.33 -2.49 6.01
CA GLY A 88 2.14 -1.94 7.09
C GLY A 88 1.60 -0.61 7.62
N LYS A 89 1.87 -0.32 8.90
CA LYS A 89 1.62 1.00 9.47
C LYS A 89 2.40 2.06 8.69
N LEU A 90 1.77 3.18 8.33
CA LEU A 90 2.38 4.28 7.56
C LEU A 90 2.89 3.83 6.17
N SER A 91 2.40 2.71 5.64
CA SER A 91 2.82 2.23 4.33
C SER A 91 2.05 2.90 3.19
N ILE A 92 2.68 2.98 2.01
CA ILE A 92 2.10 3.56 0.80
C ILE A 92 2.24 2.57 -0.35
N ALA A 93 1.13 2.13 -0.92
CA ALA A 93 1.07 1.31 -2.12
C ALA A 93 0.31 2.06 -3.22
N MET A 94 1.00 2.45 -4.29
CA MET A 94 0.40 3.21 -5.38
C MET A 94 0.69 2.56 -6.74
N GLY A 95 -0.34 2.20 -7.46
CA GLY A 95 -0.29 1.53 -8.76
C GLY A 95 -1.12 0.26 -8.78
N ASP A 96 -1.29 -0.31 -9.98
CA ASP A 96 -2.01 -1.58 -10.12
C ASP A 96 -1.23 -2.71 -9.44
N SER A 97 -1.89 -3.47 -8.59
CA SER A 97 -1.32 -4.64 -7.89
C SER A 97 -0.07 -4.34 -7.04
N SER A 98 0.18 -3.08 -6.69
CA SER A 98 1.29 -2.68 -5.82
C SER A 98 1.08 -3.18 -4.39
N LYS A 99 2.19 -3.52 -3.69
CA LYS A 99 2.15 -4.02 -2.31
C LYS A 99 3.19 -3.38 -1.43
N ALA A 100 2.76 -2.72 -0.35
CA ALA A 100 3.61 -2.20 0.71
C ALA A 100 3.23 -2.91 2.02
N GLU A 101 4.01 -3.93 2.40
CA GLU A 101 3.67 -4.83 3.50
C GLU A 101 4.35 -4.42 4.81
N GLY A 102 5.57 -3.93 4.74
CA GLY A 102 6.31 -3.49 5.92
C GLY A 102 5.82 -2.15 6.49
N ALA A 103 6.10 -1.91 7.77
CA ALA A 103 5.89 -0.59 8.36
C ALA A 103 6.77 0.46 7.67
N ASN A 104 6.22 1.63 7.35
CA ASN A 104 6.88 2.69 6.58
C ASN A 104 7.37 2.26 5.19
N ALA A 105 6.86 1.14 4.65
CA ALA A 105 7.22 0.68 3.32
C ALA A 105 6.53 1.51 2.23
N ILE A 106 7.23 1.70 1.08
CA ILE A 106 6.73 2.46 -0.07
C ILE A 106 6.83 1.61 -1.33
N ALA A 107 5.71 1.35 -1.99
CA ALA A 107 5.63 0.61 -3.25
C ALA A 107 4.90 1.45 -4.31
N LEU A 108 5.63 2.01 -5.28
CA LEU A 108 5.07 2.87 -6.33
C LEU A 108 5.33 2.30 -7.72
N GLY A 109 4.29 1.93 -8.43
CA GLY A 109 4.31 1.39 -9.78
C GLY A 109 3.46 0.14 -9.92
N ASN A 110 3.38 -0.41 -11.12
CA ASN A 110 2.63 -1.62 -11.38
C ASN A 110 3.35 -2.84 -10.77
N ALA A 111 2.63 -3.69 -10.06
CA ALA A 111 3.11 -4.93 -9.46
C ALA A 111 4.38 -4.78 -8.59
N THR A 112 4.64 -3.59 -8.06
CA THR A 112 5.76 -3.32 -7.15
C THR A 112 5.58 -3.98 -5.80
N LYS A 113 6.70 -4.33 -5.14
CA LYS A 113 6.68 -4.95 -3.82
C LYS A 113 7.71 -4.31 -2.89
N ALA A 114 7.25 -3.82 -1.75
CA ALA A 114 8.07 -3.37 -0.63
C ALA A 114 7.62 -4.16 0.62
N THR A 115 8.40 -5.19 0.99
CA THR A 115 7.90 -6.25 1.87
C THR A 115 8.21 -6.01 3.34
N GLU A 116 9.40 -5.55 3.65
CA GLU A 116 9.86 -5.39 5.02
C GLU A 116 9.88 -3.92 5.47
N ILE A 117 10.19 -3.70 6.74
CA ILE A 117 10.22 -2.36 7.33
C ILE A 117 11.13 -1.39 6.55
N MET A 118 10.60 -0.17 6.30
CA MET A 118 11.32 0.90 5.59
C MET A 118 11.86 0.51 4.21
N SER A 119 11.32 -0.55 3.59
CA SER A 119 11.68 -0.92 2.21
C SER A 119 11.02 0.02 1.21
N ILE A 120 11.72 0.33 0.10
CA ILE A 120 11.24 1.23 -0.95
C ILE A 120 11.36 0.55 -2.31
N ALA A 121 10.25 0.41 -3.02
CA ALA A 121 10.20 -0.11 -4.38
C ALA A 121 9.54 0.89 -5.32
N LEU A 122 10.26 1.38 -6.33
CA LEU A 122 9.77 2.32 -7.33
C LEU A 122 10.02 1.80 -8.75
N GLY A 123 8.99 1.63 -9.52
CA GLY A 123 9.05 1.20 -10.91
C GLY A 123 8.18 -0.01 -11.19
N ASP A 124 7.97 -0.31 -12.45
CA ASP A 124 7.22 -1.50 -12.85
C ASP A 124 7.92 -2.77 -12.36
N THR A 125 7.22 -3.61 -11.61
CA THR A 125 7.73 -4.87 -11.03
C THR A 125 8.98 -4.75 -10.15
N ALA A 126 9.30 -3.55 -9.63
CA ALA A 126 10.41 -3.38 -8.70
C ALA A 126 10.14 -4.14 -7.38
N ASN A 127 11.19 -4.73 -6.79
CA ASN A 127 11.08 -5.57 -5.60
C ASN A 127 12.16 -5.23 -4.55
N ALA A 128 11.74 -4.68 -3.42
CA ALA A 128 12.53 -4.44 -2.22
C ALA A 128 12.04 -5.36 -1.11
N SER A 129 12.75 -6.46 -0.84
CA SER A 129 12.23 -7.58 -0.06
C SER A 129 12.73 -7.70 1.36
N LYS A 130 13.73 -6.92 1.75
CA LYS A 130 14.28 -6.91 3.12
C LYS A 130 14.24 -5.52 3.74
N ALA A 131 14.49 -5.47 5.05
CA ALA A 131 14.50 -4.22 5.80
C ALA A 131 15.50 -3.21 5.22
N TYR A 132 15.06 -1.95 5.13
CA TYR A 132 15.86 -0.83 4.61
C TYR A 132 16.33 -0.99 3.16
N SER A 133 15.84 -2.01 2.43
CA SER A 133 16.22 -2.21 1.03
C SER A 133 15.55 -1.22 0.09
N MET A 134 16.24 -0.84 -1.00
CA MET A 134 15.73 0.09 -2.01
C MET A 134 15.87 -0.49 -3.42
N ALA A 135 14.76 -0.63 -4.14
CA ALA A 135 14.72 -1.06 -5.53
C ALA A 135 14.11 0.05 -6.39
N LEU A 136 14.94 0.80 -7.11
CA LEU A 136 14.54 1.96 -7.91
C LEU A 136 14.81 1.72 -9.40
N GLY A 137 13.77 1.43 -10.15
CA GLY A 137 13.81 1.16 -11.58
C GLY A 137 12.91 -0.02 -11.96
N ALA A 138 12.49 -0.08 -13.22
CA ALA A 138 11.70 -1.20 -13.70
C ALA A 138 12.46 -2.53 -13.54
N SER A 139 11.81 -3.52 -12.94
CA SER A 139 12.37 -4.85 -12.65
C SER A 139 13.65 -4.82 -11.81
N SER A 140 13.90 -3.77 -11.03
CA SER A 140 15.01 -3.75 -10.08
C SER A 140 14.72 -4.64 -8.88
N VAL A 141 15.77 -5.25 -8.31
CA VAL A 141 15.65 -6.17 -7.17
C VAL A 141 16.69 -5.83 -6.10
N ALA A 142 16.22 -5.53 -4.90
CA ALA A 142 17.03 -5.40 -3.69
C ALA A 142 16.57 -6.46 -2.70
N SER A 143 17.31 -7.55 -2.57
CA SER A 143 16.85 -8.77 -1.89
C SER A 143 17.46 -9.02 -0.53
N GLU A 144 18.39 -8.19 -0.09
CA GLU A 144 19.02 -8.30 1.22
C GLU A 144 18.92 -7.00 2.03
N GLU A 145 19.21 -7.05 3.32
CA GLU A 145 19.16 -5.91 4.23
C GLU A 145 20.11 -4.78 3.77
N ASN A 146 19.62 -3.55 3.80
CA ASN A 146 20.32 -2.34 3.33
C ASN A 146 20.74 -2.39 1.85
N ALA A 147 20.30 -3.38 1.06
CA ALA A 147 20.66 -3.48 -0.35
C ALA A 147 19.99 -2.37 -1.17
N ILE A 148 20.75 -1.76 -2.09
CA ILE A 148 20.26 -0.70 -2.97
C ILE A 148 20.47 -1.09 -4.43
N ALA A 149 19.36 -1.26 -5.16
CA ALA A 149 19.35 -1.51 -6.60
C ALA A 149 18.78 -0.29 -7.33
N LEU A 150 19.63 0.45 -8.05
CA LEU A 150 19.27 1.67 -8.75
C LEU A 150 19.54 1.54 -10.25
N GLY A 151 18.47 1.39 -11.02
CA GLY A 151 18.50 1.22 -12.47
C GLY A 151 17.58 0.11 -12.96
N ARG A 152 17.25 0.12 -14.24
CA ARG A 152 16.40 -0.91 -14.82
C ARG A 152 17.09 -2.27 -14.76
N SER A 153 16.40 -3.27 -14.21
CA SER A 153 16.91 -4.64 -14.05
C SER A 153 18.21 -4.73 -13.25
N SER A 154 18.49 -3.74 -12.39
CA SER A 154 19.61 -3.82 -11.44
C SER A 154 19.30 -4.81 -10.33
N VAL A 155 20.32 -5.51 -9.83
CA VAL A 155 20.18 -6.51 -8.77
C VAL A 155 21.21 -6.27 -7.69
N ALA A 156 20.75 -5.98 -6.47
CA ALA A 156 21.56 -5.91 -5.26
C ALA A 156 21.12 -7.06 -4.34
N SER A 157 21.92 -8.12 -4.30
CA SER A 157 21.60 -9.36 -3.58
C SER A 157 22.60 -9.73 -2.48
N GLY A 158 23.52 -8.84 -2.16
CA GLY A 158 24.33 -8.91 -0.96
C GLY A 158 23.84 -7.95 0.12
N THR A 159 24.04 -8.25 1.39
CA THR A 159 23.80 -7.32 2.50
C THR A 159 24.68 -6.08 2.33
N ASP A 160 24.14 -4.88 2.56
CA ASP A 160 24.84 -3.60 2.37
C ASP A 160 25.39 -3.38 0.95
N SER A 161 24.83 -4.07 -0.06
CA SER A 161 25.30 -3.98 -1.45
C SER A 161 24.65 -2.84 -2.23
N LEU A 162 25.38 -2.28 -3.21
CA LEU A 162 24.92 -1.22 -4.10
C LEU A 162 25.10 -1.62 -5.57
N ALA A 163 24.01 -1.80 -6.30
CA ALA A 163 23.98 -1.99 -7.73
C ALA A 163 23.46 -0.71 -8.41
N PHE A 164 24.33 0.03 -9.10
CA PHE A 164 24.01 1.30 -9.74
C PHE A 164 24.18 1.19 -11.25
N GLY A 165 23.12 1.41 -11.99
CA GLY A 165 23.11 1.33 -13.46
C GLY A 165 22.20 0.23 -13.99
N ARG A 166 21.97 0.26 -15.31
CA ARG A 166 21.13 -0.73 -15.96
C ARG A 166 21.80 -2.09 -15.95
N GLN A 167 21.09 -3.11 -15.44
CA GLN A 167 21.57 -4.51 -15.39
C GLN A 167 22.82 -4.71 -14.52
N SER A 168 23.16 -3.74 -13.65
CA SER A 168 24.24 -3.92 -12.69
C SER A 168 23.91 -5.01 -11.68
N LEU A 169 24.92 -5.75 -11.22
CA LEU A 169 24.77 -6.88 -10.29
C LEU A 169 25.79 -6.76 -9.15
N ALA A 170 25.31 -6.52 -7.93
CA ALA A 170 26.11 -6.53 -6.70
C ALA A 170 25.63 -7.71 -5.83
N SER A 171 26.35 -8.84 -5.89
CA SER A 171 25.91 -10.11 -5.29
C SER A 171 26.60 -10.48 -3.97
N ALA A 172 27.73 -9.88 -3.65
CA ALA A 172 28.40 -10.11 -2.38
C ALA A 172 28.07 -9.03 -1.35
N ALA A 173 28.21 -9.34 -0.06
CA ALA A 173 28.07 -8.36 1.00
C ALA A 173 29.05 -7.18 0.79
N ASN A 174 28.55 -5.96 1.01
CA ASN A 174 29.29 -4.70 0.78
C ASN A 174 29.79 -4.49 -0.67
N ALA A 175 29.30 -5.26 -1.65
CA ALA A 175 29.70 -5.11 -3.04
C ALA A 175 29.11 -3.83 -3.66
N ILE A 176 29.89 -3.17 -4.52
CA ILE A 176 29.45 -2.05 -5.36
C ILE A 176 29.61 -2.43 -6.81
N ALA A 177 28.54 -2.34 -7.60
CA ALA A 177 28.55 -2.55 -9.05
C ALA A 177 27.95 -1.32 -9.72
N ILE A 178 28.63 -0.79 -10.76
CA ILE A 178 28.21 0.40 -11.52
C ILE A 178 28.03 0.03 -13.00
#